data_e5b43ccd116b7f544123a69e87eed593
#
_entry.id   e5b43ccd116b7f544123a69e87eed593
#
_cell.length_a   1.000
_cell.length_b   1.000
_cell.length_c   1.000
_cell.angle_alpha   90.00
_cell.angle_beta   90.00
_cell.angle_gamma   90.00
#
_symmetry.space_group_name_H-M   'P 1'
#
loop_
_entity.id
_entity.type
_entity.pdbx_description
1 polymer ?
#
loop_
_entity_poly.entity_id
_entity_poly.type
_entity_poly.pdbx_seq_one_letter_code
_entity_poly.pdbx_strand_id
1 'polypeptide(L)'
;MALDTAIISGASDGIGAAFTKILIKHGWEVIGISRSDKKLNQLKKTIKINKKNFKPYVCNVKDIKKLMSIAKKVNTPKLIFLNAGIYSPVDSSQNNIDTYKKHIDVNYIGVLNCYEAFLPKMLLNKNGQIIIMSSISGWLGLPKAAAYGPTKAALRSFGQSIRYDLHSKGIKVQVCSPCFVETSATSLNDFYMPGLMNVNKAAELIYKNMKLNKFEFSFPFLFSLFMKLFSLLPDKLSSYVIKKNIS
;
A
#
# COMPACT_ATOMS: atom_id res chain seq x y z
N MET A 1 -7.77 -23.42 -17.15
CA MET A 1 -6.69 -22.43 -17.11
C MET A 1 -6.28 -22.19 -15.66
N ALA A 2 -5.00 -22.01 -15.37
CA ALA A 2 -4.53 -21.62 -14.04
C ALA A 2 -5.04 -20.22 -13.71
N LEU A 3 -5.37 -19.97 -12.44
CA LEU A 3 -5.83 -18.65 -11.99
C LEU A 3 -4.65 -17.66 -11.94
N ASP A 4 -4.90 -16.41 -12.27
CA ASP A 4 -3.95 -15.32 -12.03
C ASP A 4 -3.70 -15.21 -10.51
N THR A 5 -2.43 -15.21 -10.09
CA THR A 5 -2.05 -15.16 -8.68
C THR A 5 -1.64 -13.75 -8.27
N ALA A 6 -2.18 -13.28 -7.15
CA ALA A 6 -1.82 -12.01 -6.52
C ALA A 6 -1.18 -12.22 -5.14
N ILE A 7 -0.09 -11.54 -4.87
CA ILE A 7 0.51 -11.44 -3.53
C ILE A 7 0.05 -10.11 -2.91
N ILE A 8 -0.51 -10.16 -1.70
CA ILE A 8 -0.95 -8.96 -0.97
C ILE A 8 -0.29 -8.92 0.40
N SER A 9 0.59 -7.98 0.63
CA SER A 9 1.09 -7.69 1.97
C SER A 9 0.11 -6.78 2.73
N GLY A 10 -0.11 -7.04 4.01
CA GLY A 10 -1.14 -6.34 4.79
C GLY A 10 -2.58 -6.71 4.38
N ALA A 11 -2.80 -7.97 3.99
CA ALA A 11 -4.07 -8.45 3.43
C ALA A 11 -5.22 -8.53 4.43
N SER A 12 -4.97 -8.45 5.75
CA SER A 12 -5.97 -8.82 6.76
C SER A 12 -6.86 -7.68 7.23
N ASP A 13 -6.58 -6.43 6.84
CA ASP A 13 -7.30 -5.25 7.31
C ASP A 13 -7.36 -4.15 6.24
N GLY A 14 -8.25 -3.19 6.41
CA GLY A 14 -8.34 -1.98 5.60
C GLY A 14 -8.37 -2.27 4.09
N ILE A 15 -7.62 -1.48 3.34
CA ILE A 15 -7.55 -1.56 1.86
C ILE A 15 -7.10 -2.94 1.40
N GLY A 16 -6.11 -3.56 2.08
CA GLY A 16 -5.60 -4.88 1.70
C GLY A 16 -6.68 -5.96 1.79
N ALA A 17 -7.51 -5.94 2.84
CA ALA A 17 -8.62 -6.89 3.00
C ALA A 17 -9.74 -6.65 1.98
N ALA A 18 -10.10 -5.41 1.72
CA ALA A 18 -11.11 -5.06 0.73
C ALA A 18 -10.66 -5.44 -0.69
N PHE A 19 -9.41 -5.16 -1.04
CA PHE A 19 -8.83 -5.49 -2.33
C PHE A 19 -8.69 -7.01 -2.53
N THR A 20 -8.34 -7.76 -1.48
CA THR A 20 -8.36 -9.24 -1.48
C THR A 20 -9.72 -9.77 -1.91
N LYS A 21 -10.82 -9.26 -1.33
CA LYS A 21 -12.19 -9.67 -1.68
C LYS A 21 -12.52 -9.39 -3.15
N ILE A 22 -12.12 -8.22 -3.65
CA ILE A 22 -12.36 -7.83 -5.04
C ILE A 22 -11.61 -8.76 -6.00
N LEU A 23 -10.33 -9.03 -5.78
CA LEU A 23 -9.56 -9.93 -6.63
C LEU A 23 -10.15 -11.34 -6.66
N ILE A 24 -10.53 -11.89 -5.51
CA ILE A 24 -11.17 -13.21 -5.43
C ILE A 24 -12.51 -13.24 -6.18
N LYS A 25 -13.32 -12.19 -6.05
CA LYS A 25 -14.57 -12.03 -6.81
C LYS A 25 -14.33 -12.06 -8.32
N HIS A 26 -13.20 -11.54 -8.77
CA HIS A 26 -12.78 -11.54 -10.18
C HIS A 26 -11.94 -12.77 -10.58
N GLY A 27 -11.96 -13.84 -9.80
CA GLY A 27 -11.37 -15.14 -10.17
C GLY A 27 -9.86 -15.25 -9.89
N TRP A 28 -9.25 -14.34 -9.15
CA TRP A 28 -7.84 -14.42 -8.78
C TRP A 28 -7.61 -15.41 -7.63
N GLU A 29 -6.45 -16.06 -7.63
CA GLU A 29 -5.88 -16.66 -6.43
C GLU A 29 -5.15 -15.58 -5.65
N VAL A 30 -5.44 -15.42 -4.36
CA VAL A 30 -4.82 -14.39 -3.51
C VAL A 30 -4.02 -15.01 -2.37
N ILE A 31 -2.73 -14.75 -2.37
CA ILE A 31 -1.80 -15.06 -1.30
C ILE A 31 -1.78 -13.85 -0.35
N GLY A 32 -2.51 -13.97 0.74
CA GLY A 32 -2.66 -12.88 1.72
C GLY A 32 -1.66 -12.99 2.86
N ILE A 33 -0.76 -12.01 2.99
CA ILE A 33 0.29 -11.98 4.01
C ILE A 33 -0.07 -10.95 5.09
N SER A 34 -0.08 -11.38 6.36
CA SER A 34 -0.29 -10.50 7.52
C SER A 34 0.28 -11.12 8.80
N ARG A 35 0.52 -10.27 9.81
CA ARG A 35 1.00 -10.71 11.13
C ARG A 35 -0.07 -11.41 11.98
N SER A 36 -1.34 -11.07 11.75
CA SER A 36 -2.46 -11.52 12.59
C SER A 36 -3.19 -12.69 11.96
N ASP A 37 -2.99 -13.88 12.51
CA ASP A 37 -3.75 -15.07 12.15
C ASP A 37 -5.26 -14.85 12.37
N LYS A 38 -5.65 -14.28 13.53
CA LYS A 38 -7.05 -13.98 13.84
C LYS A 38 -7.72 -13.15 12.73
N LYS A 39 -7.09 -12.04 12.30
CA LYS A 39 -7.64 -11.16 11.24
C LYS A 39 -7.66 -11.86 9.88
N LEU A 40 -6.65 -12.67 9.53
CA LEU A 40 -6.64 -13.45 8.28
C LEU A 40 -7.79 -14.47 8.27
N ASN A 41 -8.02 -15.17 9.38
CA ASN A 41 -9.10 -16.13 9.52
C ASN A 41 -10.48 -15.44 9.48
N GLN A 42 -10.62 -14.27 10.09
CA GLN A 42 -11.83 -13.45 9.98
C GLN A 42 -12.09 -13.05 8.53
N LEU A 43 -11.08 -12.54 7.81
CA LEU A 43 -11.20 -12.21 6.40
C LEU A 43 -11.68 -13.43 5.59
N LYS A 44 -11.05 -14.59 5.79
CA LYS A 44 -11.43 -15.84 5.12
C LYS A 44 -12.88 -16.23 5.36
N LYS A 45 -13.41 -15.99 6.56
CA LYS A 45 -14.83 -16.24 6.89
C LYS A 45 -15.78 -15.29 6.15
N THR A 46 -15.36 -14.05 5.85
CA THR A 46 -16.19 -13.06 5.14
C THR A 46 -16.22 -13.25 3.62
N ILE A 47 -15.32 -14.05 3.05
CA ILE A 47 -15.29 -14.35 1.62
C ILE A 47 -16.38 -15.40 1.32
N LYS A 48 -17.42 -14.98 0.60
CA LYS A 48 -18.60 -15.82 0.28
C LYS A 48 -18.41 -16.67 -0.97
N ILE A 49 -17.68 -16.14 -1.97
CA ILE A 49 -17.51 -16.77 -3.28
C ILE A 49 -16.03 -17.11 -3.47
N ASN A 50 -15.73 -18.26 -4.06
CA ASN A 50 -14.37 -18.71 -4.38
C ASN A 50 -13.39 -18.70 -3.17
N LYS A 51 -13.89 -18.98 -1.98
CA LYS A 51 -13.12 -18.94 -0.72
C LYS A 51 -11.83 -19.78 -0.76
N LYS A 52 -11.79 -20.84 -1.55
CA LYS A 52 -10.60 -21.67 -1.79
C LYS A 52 -9.44 -20.93 -2.46
N ASN A 53 -9.75 -19.83 -3.15
CA ASN A 53 -8.76 -19.00 -3.84
C ASN A 53 -8.03 -18.06 -2.87
N PHE A 54 -8.45 -17.93 -1.62
CA PHE A 54 -7.73 -17.19 -0.59
C PHE A 54 -6.80 -18.11 0.19
N LYS A 55 -5.50 -17.87 0.08
CA LYS A 55 -4.44 -18.59 0.80
C LYS A 55 -3.76 -17.65 1.79
N PRO A 56 -4.16 -17.67 3.06
CA PRO A 56 -3.56 -16.82 4.09
C PRO A 56 -2.21 -17.37 4.55
N TYR A 57 -1.25 -16.46 4.76
CA TYR A 57 0.05 -16.74 5.36
C TYR A 57 0.32 -15.77 6.51
N VAL A 58 0.53 -16.32 7.70
CA VAL A 58 0.94 -15.54 8.88
C VAL A 58 2.42 -15.24 8.78
N CYS A 59 2.76 -13.98 8.49
CA CYS A 59 4.14 -13.52 8.38
C CYS A 59 4.24 -12.03 8.69
N ASN A 60 5.30 -11.66 9.43
CA ASN A 60 5.69 -10.25 9.56
C ASN A 60 6.51 -9.85 8.33
N VAL A 61 6.18 -8.73 7.69
CA VAL A 61 6.93 -8.23 6.53
C VAL A 61 8.41 -7.93 6.83
N LYS A 62 8.78 -7.80 8.11
CA LYS A 62 10.17 -7.67 8.53
C LYS A 62 10.97 -8.98 8.43
N ASP A 63 10.30 -10.12 8.35
CA ASP A 63 10.93 -11.45 8.27
C ASP A 63 11.14 -11.88 6.82
N ILE A 64 12.24 -11.43 6.23
CA ILE A 64 12.62 -11.76 4.84
C ILE A 64 12.78 -13.27 4.63
N LYS A 65 13.32 -14.00 5.61
CA LYS A 65 13.54 -15.46 5.48
C LYS A 65 12.20 -16.19 5.34
N LYS A 66 11.23 -15.83 6.16
CA LYS A 66 9.87 -16.40 6.08
C LYS A 66 9.15 -15.99 4.79
N LEU A 67 9.30 -14.75 4.33
CA LEU A 67 8.76 -14.30 3.04
C LEU A 67 9.34 -15.10 1.87
N MET A 68 10.65 -15.33 1.83
CA MET A 68 11.30 -16.17 0.82
C MET A 68 10.82 -17.62 0.87
N SER A 69 10.60 -18.18 2.08
CA SER A 69 10.01 -19.52 2.25
C SER A 69 8.59 -19.59 1.68
N ILE A 70 7.77 -18.55 1.88
CA ILE A 70 6.43 -18.46 1.28
C ILE A 70 6.53 -18.36 -0.24
N ALA A 71 7.45 -17.52 -0.74
CA ALA A 71 7.63 -17.34 -2.18
C ALA A 71 7.96 -18.65 -2.91
N LYS A 72 8.73 -19.55 -2.29
CA LYS A 72 9.03 -20.88 -2.85
C LYS A 72 7.77 -21.74 -3.02
N LYS A 73 6.77 -21.58 -2.14
CA LYS A 73 5.57 -22.46 -2.06
C LYS A 73 4.40 -21.98 -2.91
N VAL A 74 4.41 -20.76 -3.40
CA VAL A 74 3.28 -20.15 -4.12
C VAL A 74 3.57 -20.10 -5.63
N ASN A 75 2.50 -20.01 -6.41
CA ASN A 75 2.59 -19.83 -7.86
C ASN A 75 3.24 -18.50 -8.22
N THR A 76 3.75 -18.39 -9.45
CA THR A 76 4.29 -17.15 -9.98
C THR A 76 3.24 -16.05 -9.94
N PRO A 77 3.50 -14.93 -9.25
CA PRO A 77 2.53 -13.87 -9.15
C PRO A 77 2.45 -13.06 -10.45
N LYS A 78 1.23 -12.74 -10.85
CA LYS A 78 0.94 -11.73 -11.88
C LYS A 78 0.77 -10.34 -11.27
N LEU A 79 0.43 -10.26 -9.98
CA LEU A 79 0.31 -9.03 -9.22
C LEU A 79 1.03 -9.14 -7.87
N ILE A 80 1.86 -8.16 -7.53
CA ILE A 80 2.39 -7.94 -6.19
C ILE A 80 1.84 -6.62 -5.67
N PHE A 81 0.98 -6.66 -4.66
CA PHE A 81 0.44 -5.48 -4.01
C PHE A 81 1.16 -5.24 -2.68
N LEU A 82 2.08 -4.29 -2.69
CA LEU A 82 2.91 -3.89 -1.57
C LEU A 82 2.15 -2.86 -0.71
N ASN A 83 1.25 -3.38 0.15
CA ASN A 83 0.29 -2.56 0.88
C ASN A 83 0.55 -2.52 2.39
N ALA A 84 1.31 -3.45 2.96
CA ALA A 84 1.59 -3.47 4.39
C ALA A 84 2.15 -2.13 4.88
N GLY A 85 1.58 -1.63 5.96
CA GLY A 85 2.03 -0.39 6.57
C GLY A 85 1.35 -0.15 7.92
N ILE A 86 1.95 0.74 8.69
CA ILE A 86 1.40 1.26 9.94
C ILE A 86 1.35 2.79 9.86
N TYR A 87 0.49 3.36 10.67
CA TYR A 87 0.39 4.79 10.90
C TYR A 87 0.21 5.05 12.40
N SER A 88 0.92 6.01 12.90
CA SER A 88 0.71 6.60 14.21
C SER A 88 1.00 8.09 14.10
N PRO A 89 0.10 8.97 14.54
CA PRO A 89 0.38 10.41 14.62
C PRO A 89 1.53 10.65 15.61
N VAL A 90 2.39 11.61 15.32
CA VAL A 90 3.58 11.92 16.12
C VAL A 90 3.61 13.41 16.43
N ASP A 91 3.74 13.74 17.70
CA ASP A 91 4.12 15.08 18.13
C ASP A 91 5.66 15.19 18.03
N SER A 92 6.14 15.96 17.05
CA SER A 92 7.58 16.11 16.78
C SER A 92 8.34 16.92 17.84
N SER A 93 7.64 17.55 18.81
CA SER A 93 8.27 18.20 19.96
C SER A 93 8.75 17.21 21.03
N GLN A 94 8.33 15.92 20.91
CA GLN A 94 8.66 14.85 21.86
C GLN A 94 9.69 13.88 21.27
N ASN A 95 10.29 13.06 22.12
CA ASN A 95 11.16 11.97 21.66
C ASN A 95 10.33 10.81 21.07
N ASN A 96 10.51 10.56 19.78
CA ASN A 96 9.74 9.58 19.01
C ASN A 96 10.61 8.59 18.24
N ILE A 97 11.89 8.43 18.59
CA ILE A 97 12.85 7.64 17.77
C ILE A 97 12.36 6.22 17.50
N ASP A 98 11.75 5.56 18.47
CA ASP A 98 11.23 4.19 18.29
C ASP A 98 10.03 4.14 17.34
N THR A 99 9.18 5.17 17.38
CA THR A 99 8.07 5.32 16.42
C THR A 99 8.60 5.53 15.01
N TYR A 100 9.61 6.38 14.82
CA TYR A 100 10.26 6.57 13.52
C TYR A 100 10.88 5.29 12.99
N LYS A 101 11.70 4.60 13.78
CA LYS A 101 12.30 3.31 13.42
C LYS A 101 11.24 2.28 13.06
N LYS A 102 10.18 2.14 13.86
CA LYS A 102 9.09 1.21 13.60
C LYS A 102 8.38 1.47 12.27
N HIS A 103 8.17 2.76 11.91
CA HIS A 103 7.58 3.12 10.63
C HIS A 103 8.51 2.79 9.46
N ILE A 104 9.81 3.08 9.57
CA ILE A 104 10.81 2.72 8.56
C ILE A 104 10.84 1.20 8.37
N ASP A 105 10.94 0.44 9.46
CA ASP A 105 11.02 -1.02 9.45
C ASP A 105 9.81 -1.67 8.77
N VAL A 106 8.60 -1.18 9.05
CA VAL A 106 7.39 -1.80 8.52
C VAL A 106 7.03 -1.25 7.15
N ASN A 107 6.99 0.10 7.01
CA ASN A 107 6.45 0.74 5.82
C ASN A 107 7.44 0.76 4.66
N TYR A 108 8.75 0.76 4.92
CA TYR A 108 9.77 0.79 3.89
C TYR A 108 10.53 -0.54 3.79
N ILE A 109 11.27 -0.94 4.82
CA ILE A 109 12.04 -2.20 4.79
C ILE A 109 11.13 -3.40 4.59
N GLY A 110 9.97 -3.44 5.26
CA GLY A 110 8.97 -4.51 5.07
C GLY A 110 8.43 -4.59 3.64
N VAL A 111 8.29 -3.46 2.95
CA VAL A 111 7.91 -3.42 1.53
C VAL A 111 9.03 -3.95 0.66
N LEU A 112 10.30 -3.54 0.89
CA LEU A 112 11.46 -4.04 0.18
C LEU A 112 11.61 -5.56 0.37
N ASN A 113 11.43 -6.07 1.58
CA ASN A 113 11.47 -7.51 1.85
C ASN A 113 10.43 -8.29 1.03
N CYS A 114 9.19 -7.77 0.93
CA CYS A 114 8.16 -8.38 0.08
C CYS A 114 8.53 -8.30 -1.41
N TYR A 115 9.04 -7.16 -1.86
CA TYR A 115 9.52 -6.98 -3.23
C TYR A 115 10.60 -8.00 -3.58
N GLU A 116 11.67 -8.09 -2.79
CA GLU A 116 12.78 -9.01 -2.98
C GLU A 116 12.35 -10.48 -2.97
N ALA A 117 11.44 -10.86 -2.08
CA ALA A 117 10.98 -12.24 -1.98
C ALA A 117 10.17 -12.72 -3.19
N PHE A 118 9.35 -11.86 -3.80
CA PHE A 118 8.40 -12.28 -4.84
C PHE A 118 8.77 -11.84 -6.26
N LEU A 119 9.58 -10.80 -6.43
CA LEU A 119 10.03 -10.32 -7.74
C LEU A 119 10.73 -11.39 -8.59
N PRO A 120 11.65 -12.22 -8.06
CA PRO A 120 12.40 -13.18 -8.90
C PRO A 120 11.48 -14.10 -9.69
N LYS A 121 10.38 -14.57 -9.09
CA LYS A 121 9.40 -15.41 -9.81
C LYS A 121 8.67 -14.63 -10.91
N MET A 122 8.32 -13.37 -10.66
CA MET A 122 7.64 -12.52 -11.66
C MET A 122 8.54 -12.25 -12.86
N LEU A 123 9.84 -12.07 -12.63
CA LEU A 123 10.84 -11.85 -13.70
C LEU A 123 10.94 -13.03 -14.66
N LEU A 124 10.78 -14.27 -14.19
CA LEU A 124 10.80 -15.47 -15.03
C LEU A 124 9.73 -15.45 -16.13
N ASN A 125 8.56 -14.89 -15.83
CA ASN A 125 7.43 -14.85 -16.77
C ASN A 125 7.44 -13.60 -17.66
N LYS A 126 8.31 -12.63 -17.41
CA LYS A 126 8.38 -11.34 -18.12
C LYS A 126 7.00 -10.67 -18.30
N ASN A 127 6.09 -10.93 -17.38
CA ASN A 127 4.72 -10.40 -17.39
C ASN A 127 4.21 -10.29 -15.95
N GLY A 128 4.01 -9.09 -15.48
CA GLY A 128 3.52 -8.87 -14.13
C GLY A 128 3.27 -7.41 -13.81
N GLN A 129 2.73 -7.19 -12.63
CA GLN A 129 2.43 -5.86 -12.14
C GLN A 129 2.79 -5.75 -10.66
N ILE A 130 3.40 -4.62 -10.30
CA ILE A 130 3.68 -4.24 -8.93
C ILE A 130 2.89 -2.97 -8.63
N ILE A 131 2.11 -2.99 -7.56
CA ILE A 131 1.43 -1.79 -7.03
C ILE A 131 1.99 -1.51 -5.64
N ILE A 132 2.51 -0.30 -5.45
CA ILE A 132 3.09 0.16 -4.19
C ILE A 132 2.12 1.12 -3.52
N MET A 133 1.73 0.83 -2.28
CA MET A 133 0.86 1.69 -1.48
C MET A 133 1.65 2.83 -0.85
N SER A 134 1.60 3.99 -1.47
CA SER A 134 2.07 5.26 -0.93
C SER A 134 0.92 6.00 -0.22
N SER A 135 0.92 7.31 -0.27
CA SER A 135 -0.10 8.24 0.27
C SER A 135 0.16 9.64 -0.29
N ILE A 136 -0.82 10.53 -0.24
CA ILE A 136 -0.60 11.98 -0.44
C ILE A 136 0.41 12.55 0.55
N SER A 137 0.54 11.97 1.75
CA SER A 137 1.60 12.32 2.72
C SER A 137 3.03 12.05 2.20
N GLY A 138 3.17 11.35 1.08
CA GLY A 138 4.45 11.18 0.38
C GLY A 138 4.73 12.29 -0.63
N TRP A 139 3.80 13.20 -0.88
CA TRP A 139 3.99 14.35 -1.77
C TRP A 139 4.41 15.61 -1.01
N LEU A 140 3.94 15.74 0.22
CA LEU A 140 4.11 16.92 1.07
C LEU A 140 4.18 16.50 2.53
N GLY A 141 5.04 17.15 3.31
CA GLY A 141 5.06 17.01 4.77
C GLY A 141 3.76 17.53 5.38
N LEU A 142 3.07 16.67 6.13
CA LEU A 142 1.83 17.01 6.81
C LEU A 142 2.02 16.96 8.33
N PRO A 143 1.26 17.76 9.09
CA PRO A 143 1.29 17.71 10.54
C PRO A 143 1.04 16.32 11.10
N LYS A 144 1.65 16.00 12.23
CA LYS A 144 1.58 14.70 12.91
C LYS A 144 2.03 13.49 12.05
N ALA A 145 2.52 13.71 10.81
CA ALA A 145 2.91 12.65 9.88
C ALA A 145 4.43 12.44 9.76
N ALA A 146 5.23 13.01 10.67
CA ALA A 146 6.70 12.98 10.59
C ALA A 146 7.30 11.56 10.59
N ALA A 147 6.65 10.58 11.22
CA ALA A 147 7.08 9.18 11.15
C ALA A 147 6.56 8.45 9.88
N TYR A 148 5.41 8.85 9.38
CA TYR A 148 4.71 8.18 8.27
C TYR A 148 5.06 8.76 6.89
N GLY A 149 4.93 10.08 6.74
CA GLY A 149 5.11 10.78 5.47
C GLY A 149 6.44 10.45 4.78
N PRO A 150 7.60 10.54 5.47
CA PRO A 150 8.89 10.20 4.88
C PRO A 150 8.95 8.78 4.33
N THR A 151 8.32 7.79 5.00
CA THR A 151 8.28 6.41 4.49
C THR A 151 7.46 6.29 3.19
N LYS A 152 6.40 7.10 3.05
CA LYS A 152 5.56 7.12 1.84
C LYS A 152 6.21 7.89 0.69
N ALA A 153 6.99 8.92 0.99
CA ALA A 153 7.85 9.59 0.01
C ALA A 153 8.95 8.65 -0.52
N ALA A 154 9.60 7.91 0.37
CA ALA A 154 10.61 6.90 0.01
C ALA A 154 10.00 5.81 -0.90
N LEU A 155 8.81 5.29 -0.58
CA LEU A 155 8.11 4.31 -1.41
C LEU A 155 7.73 4.84 -2.80
N ARG A 156 7.32 6.10 -2.89
CA ARG A 156 7.02 6.75 -4.15
C ARG A 156 8.29 6.87 -5.01
N SER A 157 9.39 7.33 -4.42
CA SER A 157 10.69 7.42 -5.10
C SER A 157 11.20 6.04 -5.53
N PHE A 158 11.14 5.04 -4.65
CA PHE A 158 11.45 3.65 -4.96
C PHE A 158 10.66 3.14 -6.18
N GLY A 159 9.33 3.31 -6.17
CA GLY A 159 8.48 2.93 -7.30
C GLY A 159 8.86 3.64 -8.60
N GLN A 160 9.27 4.92 -8.50
CA GLN A 160 9.72 5.72 -9.62
C GLN A 160 11.01 5.16 -10.25
N SER A 161 11.96 4.73 -9.42
CA SER A 161 13.24 4.15 -9.86
C SER A 161 13.05 2.77 -10.48
N ILE A 162 12.42 1.83 -9.76
CA ILE A 162 12.29 0.46 -10.25
C ILE A 162 11.43 0.33 -11.51
N ARG A 163 10.54 1.28 -11.80
CA ARG A 163 9.74 1.23 -13.03
C ARG A 163 10.60 1.30 -14.29
N TYR A 164 11.70 2.04 -14.25
CA TYR A 164 12.62 2.14 -15.38
C TYR A 164 13.37 0.83 -15.59
N ASP A 165 13.87 0.23 -14.51
CA ASP A 165 14.62 -1.02 -14.54
C ASP A 165 13.75 -2.21 -14.98
N LEU A 166 12.48 -2.21 -14.57
CA LEU A 166 11.54 -3.31 -14.80
C LEU A 166 10.74 -3.19 -16.10
N HIS A 167 10.74 -2.02 -16.75
CA HIS A 167 10.01 -1.81 -18.01
C HIS A 167 10.45 -2.79 -19.11
N SER A 168 11.76 -2.90 -19.36
CA SER A 168 12.33 -3.84 -20.33
C SER A 168 12.16 -5.32 -19.96
N LYS A 169 11.77 -5.60 -18.71
CA LYS A 169 11.48 -6.94 -18.20
C LYS A 169 10.00 -7.32 -18.32
N GLY A 170 9.17 -6.47 -18.93
CA GLY A 170 7.73 -6.71 -19.07
C GLY A 170 6.93 -6.56 -17.77
N ILE A 171 7.47 -5.88 -16.75
CA ILE A 171 6.81 -5.68 -15.47
C ILE A 171 6.36 -4.23 -15.34
N LYS A 172 5.06 -4.06 -15.13
CA LYS A 172 4.44 -2.76 -14.89
C LYS A 172 4.55 -2.38 -13.42
N VAL A 173 4.99 -1.17 -13.14
CA VAL A 173 5.04 -0.61 -11.79
C VAL A 173 4.08 0.56 -11.67
N GLN A 174 3.26 0.53 -10.62
CA GLN A 174 2.34 1.62 -10.28
C GLN A 174 2.49 2.01 -8.81
N VAL A 175 2.27 3.29 -8.52
CA VAL A 175 2.15 3.82 -7.16
C VAL A 175 0.71 4.26 -6.92
N CYS A 176 0.12 3.77 -5.83
CA CYS A 176 -1.18 4.20 -5.35
C CYS A 176 -0.97 5.18 -4.19
N SER A 177 -1.42 6.43 -4.37
CA SER A 177 -1.28 7.51 -3.39
C SER A 177 -2.65 7.99 -2.91
N PRO A 178 -3.39 7.21 -2.09
CA PRO A 178 -4.71 7.60 -1.62
C PRO A 178 -4.63 8.80 -0.68
N CYS A 179 -5.74 9.53 -0.61
CA CYS A 179 -6.05 10.47 0.46
C CYS A 179 -6.54 9.69 1.70
N PHE A 180 -7.55 10.20 2.40
CA PHE A 180 -8.09 9.54 3.58
C PHE A 180 -9.03 8.39 3.18
N VAL A 181 -8.82 7.21 3.76
CA VAL A 181 -9.66 6.02 3.57
C VAL A 181 -10.04 5.49 4.95
N GLU A 182 -11.32 5.16 5.16
CA GLU A 182 -11.85 4.60 6.40
C GLU A 182 -11.16 3.28 6.74
N THR A 183 -10.21 3.31 7.66
CA THR A 183 -9.42 2.15 8.11
C THR A 183 -9.08 2.31 9.59
N SER A 184 -8.58 1.24 10.21
CA SER A 184 -8.03 1.29 11.58
C SER A 184 -6.84 2.27 11.72
N ALA A 185 -6.18 2.63 10.64
CA ALA A 185 -5.11 3.62 10.65
C ALA A 185 -5.67 5.05 10.74
N THR A 186 -6.67 5.38 9.91
CA THR A 186 -7.26 6.72 9.89
C THR A 186 -8.17 7.01 11.09
N SER A 187 -8.67 5.98 11.79
CA SER A 187 -9.41 6.17 13.04
C SER A 187 -8.57 6.75 14.19
N LEU A 188 -7.26 6.82 14.04
CA LEU A 188 -6.34 7.46 14.99
C LEU A 188 -6.25 8.98 14.82
N ASN A 189 -6.83 9.52 13.75
CA ASN A 189 -6.83 10.95 13.48
C ASN A 189 -7.92 11.65 14.32
N ASP A 190 -7.55 12.77 14.93
CA ASP A 190 -8.39 13.65 15.74
C ASP A 190 -8.83 14.92 15.02
N PHE A 191 -8.66 14.97 13.69
CA PHE A 191 -8.97 16.11 12.84
C PHE A 191 -9.93 15.75 11.71
N TYR A 192 -10.56 16.75 11.11
CA TYR A 192 -11.40 16.57 9.93
C TYR A 192 -10.61 16.07 8.74
N MET A 193 -11.09 15.02 8.09
CA MET A 193 -10.45 14.35 6.94
C MET A 193 -11.24 14.63 5.65
N PRO A 194 -10.85 15.65 4.86
CA PRO A 194 -11.54 15.98 3.62
C PRO A 194 -11.52 14.81 2.64
N GLY A 195 -12.68 14.49 2.07
CA GLY A 195 -12.78 13.41 1.08
C GLY A 195 -12.56 12.01 1.65
N LEU A 196 -12.79 11.80 2.96
CA LEU A 196 -12.75 10.47 3.59
C LEU A 196 -13.59 9.49 2.78
N MET A 197 -12.96 8.41 2.33
CA MET A 197 -13.54 7.46 1.40
C MET A 197 -13.76 6.10 2.07
N ASN A 198 -14.89 5.48 1.76
CA ASN A 198 -15.15 4.10 2.19
C ASN A 198 -14.10 3.13 1.60
N VAL A 199 -13.65 2.19 2.41
CA VAL A 199 -12.56 1.25 2.07
C VAL A 199 -12.88 0.35 0.87
N ASN A 200 -14.16 -0.04 0.69
CA ASN A 200 -14.55 -0.87 -0.46
C ASN A 200 -14.47 -0.06 -1.76
N LYS A 201 -14.92 1.21 -1.74
CA LYS A 201 -14.81 2.12 -2.87
C LYS A 201 -13.35 2.39 -3.24
N ALA A 202 -12.49 2.56 -2.24
CA ALA A 202 -11.04 2.69 -2.47
C ALA A 202 -10.47 1.45 -3.17
N ALA A 203 -10.82 0.25 -2.71
CA ALA A 203 -10.37 -1.00 -3.32
C ALA A 203 -10.90 -1.19 -4.77
N GLU A 204 -12.14 -0.78 -5.06
CA GLU A 204 -12.68 -0.77 -6.43
C GLU A 204 -11.91 0.18 -7.34
N LEU A 205 -11.53 1.36 -6.85
CA LEU A 205 -10.72 2.31 -7.60
C LEU A 205 -9.31 1.75 -7.86
N ILE A 206 -8.70 1.05 -6.91
CA ILE A 206 -7.43 0.36 -7.14
C ILE A 206 -7.60 -0.68 -8.25
N TYR A 207 -8.65 -1.50 -8.20
CA TYR A 207 -8.92 -2.51 -9.23
C TYR A 207 -9.15 -1.91 -10.63
N LYS A 208 -9.82 -0.77 -10.72
CA LYS A 208 -9.99 -0.04 -11.98
C LYS A 208 -8.67 0.54 -12.48
N ASN A 209 -7.91 1.21 -11.60
CA ASN A 209 -6.68 1.89 -11.98
C ASN A 209 -5.52 0.93 -12.29
N MET A 210 -5.49 -0.28 -11.70
CA MET A 210 -4.47 -1.27 -12.02
C MET A 210 -4.48 -1.69 -13.51
N LYS A 211 -5.62 -1.54 -14.19
CA LYS A 211 -5.78 -1.84 -15.62
C LYS A 211 -5.29 -0.72 -16.54
N LEU A 212 -5.14 0.50 -16.01
CA LEU A 212 -4.74 1.67 -16.78
C LEU A 212 -3.21 1.78 -16.87
N ASN A 213 -2.72 2.32 -17.97
CA ASN A 213 -1.29 2.58 -18.16
C ASN A 213 -0.88 3.93 -17.51
N LYS A 214 -1.01 4.03 -16.19
CA LYS A 214 -0.61 5.19 -15.40
C LYS A 214 0.42 4.75 -14.35
N PHE A 215 1.50 5.51 -14.20
CA PHE A 215 2.49 5.24 -13.16
C PHE A 215 1.93 5.50 -11.77
N GLU A 216 1.30 6.65 -11.55
CA GLU A 216 0.73 7.02 -10.25
C GLU A 216 -0.75 7.31 -10.39
N PHE A 217 -1.53 6.84 -9.44
CA PHE A 217 -2.95 7.15 -9.31
C PHE A 217 -3.31 7.44 -7.84
N SER A 218 -4.28 8.31 -7.67
CA SER A 218 -4.74 8.80 -6.36
C SER A 218 -6.25 8.97 -6.36
N PHE A 219 -6.85 8.99 -5.19
CA PHE A 219 -8.29 9.19 -5.02
C PHE A 219 -8.59 9.76 -3.62
N PRO A 220 -9.72 10.51 -3.47
CA PRO A 220 -10.63 10.99 -4.51
C PRO A 220 -9.94 11.99 -5.46
N PHE A 221 -10.34 12.01 -6.72
CA PHE A 221 -9.61 12.72 -7.78
C PHE A 221 -9.43 14.21 -7.50
N LEU A 222 -10.51 14.94 -7.22
CA LEU A 222 -10.45 16.39 -7.04
C LEU A 222 -9.55 16.79 -5.87
N PHE A 223 -9.71 16.13 -4.72
CA PHE A 223 -8.90 16.44 -3.54
C PHE A 223 -7.43 16.05 -3.74
N SER A 224 -7.18 14.92 -4.39
CA SER A 224 -5.79 14.52 -4.69
C SER A 224 -5.12 15.44 -5.71
N LEU A 225 -5.87 15.94 -6.72
CA LEU A 225 -5.37 16.93 -7.66
C LEU A 225 -5.01 18.24 -6.94
N PHE A 226 -5.91 18.73 -6.07
CA PHE A 226 -5.64 19.89 -5.23
C PHE A 226 -4.35 19.69 -4.41
N MET A 227 -4.23 18.57 -3.69
CA MET A 227 -3.04 18.29 -2.87
C MET A 227 -1.77 18.17 -3.70
N LYS A 228 -1.86 17.66 -4.92
CA LYS A 228 -0.72 17.57 -5.83
C LYS A 228 -0.28 18.95 -6.32
N LEU A 229 -1.21 19.81 -6.71
CA LEU A 229 -0.90 21.20 -7.06
C LEU A 229 -0.35 21.96 -5.85
N PHE A 230 -0.95 21.75 -4.68
CA PHE A 230 -0.51 22.34 -3.43
C PHE A 230 0.94 21.95 -3.07
N SER A 231 1.34 20.70 -3.36
CA SER A 231 2.72 20.24 -3.12
C SER A 231 3.77 20.87 -4.05
N LEU A 232 3.34 21.58 -5.10
CA LEU A 232 4.23 22.30 -6.02
C LEU A 232 4.40 23.78 -5.64
N LEU A 233 3.64 24.28 -4.65
CA LEU A 233 3.76 25.64 -4.18
C LEU A 233 5.12 25.88 -3.49
N PRO A 234 5.68 27.08 -3.59
CA PRO A 234 6.82 27.46 -2.77
C PRO A 234 6.56 27.24 -1.28
N ASP A 235 7.58 26.80 -0.55
CA ASP A 235 7.45 26.38 0.84
C ASP A 235 6.81 27.46 1.75
N LYS A 236 7.12 28.74 1.51
CA LYS A 236 6.51 29.86 2.25
C LYS A 236 4.98 29.90 2.14
N LEU A 237 4.44 29.62 0.93
CA LEU A 237 2.99 29.63 0.67
C LEU A 237 2.31 28.38 1.26
N SER A 238 2.88 27.22 1.01
CA SER A 238 2.33 25.96 1.53
C SER A 238 2.35 25.93 3.07
N SER A 239 3.44 26.35 3.68
CA SER A 239 3.56 26.46 5.15
C SER A 239 2.58 27.45 5.76
N TYR A 240 2.34 28.61 5.12
CA TYR A 240 1.35 29.59 5.59
C TYR A 240 -0.07 29.00 5.62
N VAL A 241 -0.47 28.33 4.53
CA VAL A 241 -1.80 27.69 4.44
C VAL A 241 -1.94 26.57 5.47
N ILE A 242 -0.92 25.72 5.63
CA ILE A 242 -0.94 24.62 6.60
C ILE A 242 -1.08 25.17 8.03
N LYS A 243 -0.25 26.16 8.42
CA LYS A 243 -0.30 26.75 9.76
C LYS A 243 -1.67 27.35 10.09
N LYS A 244 -2.28 28.08 9.15
CA LYS A 244 -3.60 28.70 9.34
C LYS A 244 -4.74 27.68 9.57
N ASN A 245 -4.59 26.43 9.09
CA ASN A 245 -5.62 25.40 9.22
C ASN A 245 -5.33 24.38 10.35
N ILE A 246 -4.23 24.57 11.11
CA ILE A 246 -3.85 23.72 12.25
C ILE A 246 -4.09 24.45 13.58
N SER A 247 -4.07 25.79 13.57
CA SER A 247 -4.45 26.62 14.70
C SER A 247 -5.97 26.73 14.80
#